data_f7c47bdaae79f0a76e13e94740e9f95e
#
_entry.id   f7c47bdaae79f0a76e13e94740e9f95e
#
_cell.length_a   1.000
_cell.length_b   1.000
_cell.length_c   1.000
_cell.angle_alpha   90.00
_cell.angle_beta   90.00
_cell.angle_gamma   90.00
#
_symmetry.space_group_name_H-M   'P 1'
#
loop_
_entity.id
_entity.type
_entity.pdbx_description
1 polymer ?
#
loop_
_entity_poly.entity_id
_entity_poly.type
_entity_poly.pdbx_seq_one_letter_code
_entity_poly.pdbx_strand_id
1 'polypeptide(L)'
;MNELFLSGMILTLVKTPTTGDTSHIVCQLRHSHRNRQQQVIHETYTVHAWNRLADWVSQTLKPGARVYVKGYLTQKLRGDVTMTEVTAAQFFVQSTAGVDAENQLAS
;
A
#
# COMPACT_ATOMS: atom_id res chain seq x y z
N MET A 1 -12.62 3.15 17.40
CA MET A 1 -12.64 3.03 15.93
C MET A 1 -11.23 2.81 15.43
N ASN A 2 -11.03 1.84 14.60
CA ASN A 2 -9.71 1.51 14.03
C ASN A 2 -9.67 2.03 12.59
N GLU A 3 -9.13 3.21 12.42
CA GLU A 3 -9.01 3.84 11.10
C GLU A 3 -7.69 4.61 11.06
N LEU A 4 -6.99 4.49 9.94
CA LEU A 4 -5.72 5.19 9.76
C LEU A 4 -5.59 5.75 8.36
N PHE A 5 -4.72 6.75 8.25
CA PHE A 5 -4.25 7.28 6.98
C PHE A 5 -2.74 7.14 6.95
N LEU A 6 -2.22 6.61 5.87
CA LEU A 6 -0.79 6.37 5.71
C LEU A 6 -0.36 6.85 4.34
N SER A 7 0.66 7.68 4.29
CA SER A 7 1.25 8.11 3.02
C SER A 7 2.60 7.45 2.81
N GLY A 8 2.95 7.23 1.57
CA GLY A 8 4.26 6.67 1.29
C GLY A 8 4.44 6.29 -0.16
N MET A 9 5.57 5.65 -0.40
CA MET A 9 5.93 5.18 -1.72
C MET A 9 5.82 3.66 -1.78
N ILE A 10 5.18 3.16 -2.83
CA ILE A 10 5.08 1.72 -3.06
C ILE A 10 6.45 1.19 -3.44
N LEU A 11 6.94 0.22 -2.66
CA LEU A 11 8.21 -0.47 -2.95
C LEU A 11 7.96 -1.70 -3.80
N THR A 12 6.97 -2.51 -3.44
CA THR A 12 6.64 -3.75 -4.14
C THR A 12 5.14 -3.96 -4.17
N LEU A 13 4.70 -4.67 -5.18
CA LEU A 13 3.31 -5.10 -5.36
C LEU A 13 3.35 -6.57 -5.73
N VAL A 14 2.73 -7.41 -4.91
CA VAL A 14 2.69 -8.85 -5.15
C VAL A 14 1.25 -9.31 -5.14
N LYS A 15 0.79 -9.79 -6.29
CA LYS A 15 -0.53 -10.39 -6.39
C LYS A 15 -0.43 -11.82 -5.86
N THR A 16 -1.24 -12.15 -4.86
CA THR A 16 -1.18 -13.46 -4.25
C THR A 16 -2.19 -14.40 -4.90
N PRO A 17 -1.87 -15.70 -4.99
CA PRO A 17 -2.85 -16.68 -5.48
C PRO A 17 -4.03 -16.77 -4.51
N THR A 18 -5.23 -16.74 -5.09
CA THR A 18 -6.46 -16.91 -4.33
C THR A 18 -7.37 -17.88 -5.07
N THR A 19 -8.36 -18.41 -4.36
CA THR A 19 -9.34 -19.31 -4.95
C THR A 19 -10.65 -18.56 -5.21
N GLY A 20 -11.37 -18.97 -6.25
CA GLY A 20 -12.65 -18.38 -6.60
C GLY A 20 -12.51 -16.97 -7.16
N ASP A 21 -13.47 -16.12 -6.85
CA ASP A 21 -13.55 -14.76 -7.39
C ASP A 21 -12.80 -13.72 -6.55
N THR A 22 -12.04 -14.17 -5.56
CA THR A 22 -11.31 -13.28 -4.66
C THR A 22 -10.00 -12.84 -5.27
N SER A 23 -9.74 -11.55 -5.26
CA SER A 23 -8.44 -10.99 -5.63
C SER A 23 -7.75 -10.45 -4.39
N HIS A 24 -6.43 -10.58 -4.32
CA HIS A 24 -5.65 -10.09 -3.20
C HIS A 24 -4.28 -9.64 -3.68
N ILE A 25 -3.87 -8.46 -3.24
CA ILE A 25 -2.55 -7.92 -3.52
C ILE A 25 -1.92 -7.42 -2.22
N VAL A 26 -0.62 -7.63 -2.10
CA VAL A 26 0.16 -7.17 -0.95
C VAL A 26 1.16 -6.13 -1.43
N CYS A 27 1.12 -4.97 -0.80
CA CYS A 27 2.04 -3.88 -1.08
C CYS A 27 3.00 -3.70 0.09
N GLN A 28 4.27 -3.43 -0.22
CA GLN A 28 5.17 -2.88 0.77
C GLN A 28 5.21 -1.38 0.54
N LEU A 29 4.82 -0.61 1.55
CA LEU A 29 4.72 0.84 1.48
C LEU A 29 5.76 1.44 2.41
N ARG A 30 6.61 2.32 1.87
CA ARG A 30 7.62 3.00 2.66
C ARG A 30 7.13 4.39 3.02
N HIS A 31 6.95 4.61 4.32
CA HIS A 31 6.66 5.92 4.90
C HIS A 31 7.95 6.51 5.43
N SER A 32 8.22 7.77 5.11
CA SER A 32 9.42 8.47 5.56
C SER A 32 9.03 9.70 6.34
N HIS A 33 9.73 9.92 7.45
CA HIS A 33 9.50 11.11 8.26
C HIS A 33 10.80 11.53 8.91
N ARG A 34 10.83 12.74 9.46
CA ARG A 34 11.99 13.23 10.21
C ARG A 34 11.75 13.11 11.70
N ASN A 35 12.77 12.66 12.42
CA ASN A 35 12.72 12.63 13.88
C ASN A 35 13.10 14.01 14.45
N ARG A 36 13.23 14.10 15.77
CA ARG A 36 13.57 15.35 16.45
C ARG A 36 14.96 15.88 16.07
N GLN A 37 15.89 14.99 15.71
CA GLN A 37 17.23 15.36 15.26
C GLN A 37 17.30 15.65 13.77
N GLN A 38 16.16 15.76 13.08
CA GLN A 38 16.07 16.00 11.65
C GLN A 38 16.65 14.86 10.78
N GLN A 39 16.83 13.69 11.37
CA GLN A 39 17.22 12.50 10.63
C GLN A 39 15.99 11.91 9.93
N VAL A 40 16.19 11.46 8.69
CA VAL A 40 15.12 10.80 7.94
C VAL A 40 15.00 9.36 8.42
N ILE A 41 13.80 9.00 8.84
CA ILE A 41 13.44 7.66 9.29
C ILE A 41 12.54 7.03 8.25
N HIS A 42 12.86 5.81 7.84
CA HIS A 42 12.04 5.04 6.90
C HIS A 42 11.39 3.89 7.66
N GLU A 43 10.10 3.75 7.45
CA GLU A 43 9.33 2.63 8.01
C GLU A 43 8.57 1.95 6.88
N THR A 44 8.59 0.63 6.86
CA THR A 44 7.92 -0.15 5.83
C THR A 44 6.71 -0.84 6.43
N TYR A 45 5.57 -0.66 5.78
CA TYR A 45 4.31 -1.25 6.21
C TYR A 45 3.80 -2.20 5.16
N THR A 46 3.30 -3.35 5.60
CA THR A 46 2.63 -4.30 4.74
C THR A 46 1.17 -3.90 4.62
N VAL A 47 0.72 -3.67 3.40
CA VAL A 47 -0.64 -3.20 3.10
C VAL A 47 -1.33 -4.22 2.22
N HIS A 48 -2.49 -4.69 2.67
CA HIS A 48 -3.32 -5.64 1.92
C HIS A 48 -4.46 -4.91 1.24
N ALA A 49 -4.74 -5.29 0.01
CA ALA A 49 -5.95 -4.86 -0.70
C ALA A 49 -6.67 -6.08 -1.26
N TRP A 50 -7.99 -6.02 -1.26
CA TRP A 50 -8.85 -7.15 -1.62
C TRP A 50 -9.84 -6.76 -2.72
N ASN A 51 -10.17 -7.73 -3.54
CA ASN A 51 -11.25 -7.68 -4.52
C ASN A 51 -11.09 -6.51 -5.50
N ARG A 52 -12.08 -5.67 -5.68
CA ARG A 52 -12.04 -4.57 -6.65
C ARG A 52 -10.88 -3.62 -6.41
N LEU A 53 -10.56 -3.35 -5.15
CA LEU A 53 -9.44 -2.49 -4.82
C LEU A 53 -8.13 -3.14 -5.24
N ALA A 54 -7.97 -4.45 -5.00
CA ALA A 54 -6.79 -5.18 -5.44
C ALA A 54 -6.65 -5.15 -6.96
N ASP A 55 -7.73 -5.32 -7.69
CA ASP A 55 -7.72 -5.26 -9.15
C ASP A 55 -7.31 -3.88 -9.64
N TRP A 56 -7.87 -2.84 -9.05
CA TRP A 56 -7.52 -1.46 -9.39
C TRP A 56 -6.04 -1.18 -9.13
N VAL A 57 -5.54 -1.59 -7.97
CA VAL A 57 -4.13 -1.40 -7.60
C VAL A 57 -3.21 -2.10 -8.59
N SER A 58 -3.53 -3.35 -8.93
CA SER A 58 -2.68 -4.12 -9.84
C SER A 58 -2.66 -3.55 -11.26
N GLN A 59 -3.74 -2.91 -11.68
CA GLN A 59 -3.84 -2.32 -13.02
C GLN A 59 -3.29 -0.90 -13.08
N THR A 60 -3.30 -0.18 -11.98
CA THR A 60 -3.05 1.27 -11.96
C THR A 60 -1.71 1.63 -11.35
N LEU A 61 -1.31 0.96 -10.27
CA LEU A 61 -0.14 1.34 -9.50
C LEU A 61 1.06 0.47 -9.82
N LYS A 62 2.24 1.05 -9.66
CA LYS A 62 3.53 0.36 -9.87
C LYS A 62 4.48 0.76 -8.75
N PRO A 63 5.56 -0.02 -8.53
CA PRO A 63 6.61 0.41 -7.61
C PRO A 63 7.10 1.82 -7.97
N GLY A 64 7.29 2.64 -6.96
CA GLY A 64 7.65 4.04 -7.13
C GLY A 64 6.48 5.01 -7.02
N ALA A 65 5.25 4.53 -7.14
CA ALA A 65 4.08 5.40 -7.00
C ALA A 65 3.97 5.91 -5.57
N ARG A 66 3.61 7.18 -5.44
CA ARG A 66 3.36 7.80 -4.13
C ARG A 66 1.86 7.87 -3.91
N VAL A 67 1.43 7.36 -2.77
CA VAL A 67 0.00 7.19 -2.49
C VAL A 67 -0.33 7.58 -1.05
N TYR A 68 -1.60 7.89 -0.83
CA TYR A 68 -2.21 7.87 0.49
C TYR A 68 -3.10 6.65 0.60
N VAL A 69 -3.03 5.96 1.71
CA VAL A 69 -3.85 4.80 1.99
C VAL A 69 -4.77 5.12 3.15
N LYS A 70 -6.05 4.94 2.95
CA LYS A 70 -7.03 4.91 4.03
C LYS A 70 -7.33 3.46 4.33
N GLY A 71 -7.25 3.08 5.59
CA GLY A 71 -7.47 1.69 5.95
C GLY A 71 -7.55 1.50 7.45
N TYR A 72 -7.28 0.28 7.86
CA TYR A 72 -7.32 -0.08 9.27
C TYR A 72 -6.25 -1.12 9.57
N LEU A 73 -5.89 -1.19 10.85
CA LEU A 73 -4.89 -2.16 11.29
C LEU A 73 -5.54 -3.52 11.49
N THR A 74 -4.84 -4.55 11.02
CA THR A 74 -5.23 -5.94 11.24
C THR A 74 -4.05 -6.68 11.84
N GLN A 75 -4.35 -7.65 12.70
CA GLN A 75 -3.32 -8.51 13.26
C GLN A 75 -3.43 -9.89 12.66
N LYS A 76 -2.29 -10.45 12.30
CA LYS A 76 -2.19 -11.81 11.79
C LYS A 76 -1.20 -12.59 12.61
N LEU A 77 -1.57 -13.82 12.90
CA LEU A 77 -0.70 -14.74 13.61
C LEU A 77 0.12 -15.52 12.59
N ARG A 78 1.44 -15.45 12.73
CA ARG A 78 2.36 -16.22 11.90
C ARG A 78 3.26 -17.03 12.83
N GLY A 79 2.93 -18.31 13.01
CA GLY A 79 3.53 -19.11 14.04
C GLY A 79 3.16 -18.55 15.41
N ASP A 80 4.15 -18.23 16.23
CA ASP A 80 3.94 -17.64 17.56
C ASP A 80 4.03 -16.11 17.56
N VAL A 81 4.18 -15.50 16.38
CA VAL A 81 4.38 -14.06 16.27
C VAL A 81 3.11 -13.39 15.73
N THR A 82 2.66 -12.35 16.45
CA THR A 82 1.56 -11.51 15.99
C THR A 82 2.13 -10.37 15.15
N MET A 83 1.69 -10.29 13.89
CA MET A 83 2.10 -9.23 12.96
C MET A 83 0.96 -8.23 12.81
N THR A 84 1.27 -6.95 12.91
CA THR A 84 0.30 -5.88 12.66
C THR A 84 0.50 -5.36 11.25
N GLU A 85 -0.55 -5.44 10.44
CA GLU A 85 -0.52 -5.06 9.05
C GLU A 85 -1.70 -4.13 8.74
N VAL A 86 -1.67 -3.50 7.58
CA VAL A 86 -2.72 -2.57 7.18
C VAL A 86 -3.61 -3.26 6.15
N THR A 87 -4.92 -3.15 6.32
CA THR A 87 -5.88 -3.50 5.29
C THR A 87 -6.42 -2.22 4.70
N ALA A 88 -6.20 -2.02 3.41
CA ALA A 88 -6.61 -0.81 2.73
C ALA A 88 -8.09 -0.83 2.41
N ALA A 89 -8.74 0.30 2.66
CA ALA A 89 -10.09 0.56 2.20
C ALA A 89 -10.07 1.39 0.92
N GLN A 90 -9.04 2.23 0.76
CA GLN A 90 -8.96 3.15 -0.37
C GLN A 90 -7.51 3.61 -0.57
N PHE A 91 -7.14 3.80 -1.84
CA PHE A 91 -5.87 4.41 -2.23
C PHE A 91 -6.15 5.72 -2.94
N PHE A 92 -5.32 6.73 -2.66
CA PHE A 92 -5.34 8.01 -3.38
C PHE A 92 -3.95 8.21 -3.98
N VAL A 93 -3.87 8.46 -5.27
CA VAL A 93 -2.59 8.69 -5.93
C VAL A 93 -2.10 10.10 -5.61
N GLN A 94 -0.94 10.21 -4.99
CA GLN A 94 -0.32 11.48 -4.67
C GLN A 94 0.58 11.97 -5.80
N SER A 95 1.25 11.03 -6.48
CA SER A 95 2.17 11.32 -7.57
C SER A 95 2.01 10.24 -8.63
N THR A 96 2.11 10.64 -9.89
CA THR A 96 1.98 9.72 -11.02
C THR A 96 3.27 8.96 -11.33
N ALA A 97 4.34 9.18 -10.58
CA ALA A 97 5.54 8.36 -10.71
C ALA A 97 5.18 6.91 -10.47
N GLY A 98 5.60 5.98 -11.34
CA GLY A 98 5.23 4.58 -11.24
C GLY A 98 3.82 4.24 -11.72
N VAL A 99 3.08 5.23 -12.22
CA VAL A 99 1.79 5.05 -12.87
C VAL A 99 2.02 5.10 -14.39
N ASP A 100 1.04 4.68 -15.18
CA ASP A 100 1.14 4.66 -16.64
C ASP A 100 1.61 6.01 -17.17
N ALA A 101 2.70 5.99 -17.94
CA ALA A 101 3.30 7.22 -18.49
C ALA A 101 2.37 7.95 -19.46
N GLU A 102 1.50 7.24 -20.17
CA GLU A 102 0.54 7.87 -21.06
C GLU A 102 -0.43 8.77 -20.31
N ASN A 103 -0.84 8.34 -19.13
CA ASN A 103 -1.73 9.14 -18.29
C ASN A 103 -1.04 10.39 -17.78
N GLN A 104 0.26 10.33 -17.55
CA GLN A 104 1.03 11.51 -17.13
C GLN A 104 1.10 12.54 -18.25
N LEU A 105 1.30 12.08 -19.48
CA LEU A 105 1.42 12.98 -20.63
C LEU A 105 0.07 13.60 -21.01
N ALA A 106 -1.01 12.94 -20.71
CA ALA A 106 -2.34 13.43 -20.99
C ALA A 106 -2.83 14.46 -19.98
N SER A 107 -2.19 14.58 -18.85
CA SER A 107 -2.62 15.45 -17.77
C SER A 107 -2.03 16.89 -17.85
#